data_ffecaabe855ea1273ed8e1d7da1978bc
#
_entry.id   ffecaabe855ea1273ed8e1d7da1978bc
#
_cell.length_a   1.000
_cell.length_b   1.000
_cell.length_c   1.000
_cell.angle_alpha   90.00
_cell.angle_beta   90.00
_cell.angle_gamma   90.00
#
_symmetry.space_group_name_H-M   'P 1'
#
loop_
_entity.id
_entity.type
_entity.pdbx_description
1 polymer ?
#
loop_
_entity_poly.entity_id
_entity_poly.type
_entity_poly.pdbx_seq_one_letter_code
_entity_poly.pdbx_strand_id
1 'polypeptide(L)'
;SRLVGGMDMLEAQEHFLKEGMTGKRSFRDIAVLYRTHHQARILEKCFQQEGIPYIVSGRGEFLEDPLVQGSISFFCSLAEPDNPYYKKDALKKLWDLEENEISGSIYEELKAKYQDRWKREKPKKFMQSWIKDLEQEGNPKLQNLADMAVFYPDIRAFLDAVLLGEEGDLKRCGGRSISGDAVSLMTLHTSKGLEFPVVFMFGMEKGEIPLEREENPADIQEERRLFYVGMTRAREELFLTCAQEPSSFLDEIPETYTQRKTVGKQKKAQTYEQLSLFDMAPEK
;
A
#
# COMPACT_ATOMS: atom_id res chain seq x y z
N SER A 1 2.62 -13.59 -13.16
CA SER A 1 1.24 -13.57 -13.62
C SER A 1 0.51 -14.91 -13.54
N ARG A 2 1.20 -16.06 -13.54
CA ARG A 2 0.53 -17.37 -13.30
C ARG A 2 0.22 -17.67 -11.82
N LEU A 3 0.78 -16.89 -10.90
CA LEU A 3 0.47 -17.02 -9.47
C LEU A 3 -0.49 -15.94 -8.97
N VAL A 4 -0.59 -14.81 -9.65
CA VAL A 4 -1.42 -13.67 -9.25
C VAL A 4 -2.00 -12.94 -10.47
N GLY A 5 -2.32 -13.56 -11.55
CA GLY A 5 -2.98 -12.90 -12.66
C GLY A 5 -2.57 -13.39 -14.03
N GLY A 6 -3.51 -13.79 -14.83
CA GLY A 6 -3.38 -14.23 -16.21
C GLY A 6 -3.91 -15.63 -16.48
N MET A 7 -4.63 -16.22 -15.56
CA MET A 7 -5.56 -17.32 -15.85
C MET A 7 -6.99 -16.82 -15.73
N ASP A 8 -7.83 -17.16 -16.70
CA ASP A 8 -9.28 -17.03 -16.56
C ASP A 8 -9.69 -17.76 -15.27
N MET A 9 -10.69 -17.23 -14.53
CA MET A 9 -11.15 -17.83 -13.28
C MET A 9 -11.49 -19.31 -13.43
N LEU A 10 -11.93 -19.73 -14.62
CA LEU A 10 -12.21 -21.13 -14.96
C LEU A 10 -10.93 -21.95 -15.09
N GLU A 11 -9.89 -21.43 -15.73
CA GLU A 11 -8.60 -22.12 -15.88
C GLU A 11 -7.84 -22.21 -14.57
N ALA A 12 -7.94 -21.17 -13.71
CA ALA A 12 -7.39 -21.20 -12.36
C ALA A 12 -8.05 -22.31 -11.53
N GLN A 13 -9.38 -22.42 -11.60
CA GLN A 13 -10.15 -23.42 -10.88
C GLN A 13 -9.81 -24.86 -11.36
N GLU A 14 -9.62 -25.08 -12.67
CA GLU A 14 -9.18 -26.37 -13.21
C GLU A 14 -7.74 -26.72 -12.83
N HIS A 15 -6.83 -25.74 -12.77
CA HIS A 15 -5.43 -25.98 -12.40
C HIS A 15 -5.29 -26.34 -10.92
N PHE A 16 -6.06 -25.68 -10.05
CA PHE A 16 -6.12 -26.01 -8.62
C PHE A 16 -6.67 -27.42 -8.38
N LEU A 17 -7.65 -27.84 -9.19
CA LEU A 17 -8.24 -29.19 -9.12
C LEU A 17 -7.27 -30.29 -9.61
N LYS A 18 -6.39 -29.99 -10.59
CA LYS A 18 -5.43 -30.95 -11.16
C LYS A 18 -4.18 -31.18 -10.31
N GLU A 19 -3.77 -30.19 -9.50
CA GLU A 19 -2.59 -30.32 -8.62
C GLU A 19 -2.90 -30.92 -7.24
N GLY A 20 -4.10 -31.46 -7.02
CA GLY A 20 -4.43 -32.18 -5.79
C GLY A 20 -4.63 -31.30 -4.55
N MET A 21 -4.86 -30.01 -4.74
CA MET A 21 -5.23 -29.11 -3.66
C MET A 21 -6.69 -29.35 -3.28
N THR A 22 -6.90 -30.28 -2.36
CA THR A 22 -8.20 -30.68 -1.84
C THR A 22 -8.76 -29.62 -0.90
N GLY A 23 -9.53 -28.68 -1.44
CA GLY A 23 -10.31 -27.73 -0.68
C GLY A 23 -10.59 -26.46 -1.50
N LYS A 24 -11.85 -26.05 -1.59
CA LYS A 24 -12.21 -24.74 -2.14
C LYS A 24 -11.60 -23.68 -1.23
N ARG A 25 -10.43 -23.14 -1.56
CA ARG A 25 -9.86 -22.00 -0.86
C ARG A 25 -10.62 -20.74 -1.22
N SER A 26 -10.87 -19.93 -0.24
CA SER A 26 -11.50 -18.63 -0.35
C SER A 26 -10.42 -17.56 -0.50
N PHE A 27 -10.72 -16.42 -1.11
CA PHE A 27 -9.78 -15.29 -1.18
C PHE A 27 -9.34 -14.80 0.22
N ARG A 28 -10.20 -14.92 1.23
CA ARG A 28 -9.89 -14.60 2.63
C ARG A 28 -8.80 -15.50 3.25
N ASP A 29 -8.54 -16.67 2.66
CA ASP A 29 -7.48 -17.58 3.11
C ASP A 29 -6.09 -17.13 2.65
N ILE A 30 -6.02 -16.10 1.81
CA ILE A 30 -4.81 -15.62 1.15
C ILE A 30 -4.43 -14.26 1.69
N ALA A 31 -3.16 -14.13 2.11
CA ALA A 31 -2.56 -12.84 2.40
C ALA A 31 -1.38 -12.57 1.47
N VAL A 32 -1.22 -11.32 1.05
CA VAL A 32 -0.03 -10.83 0.35
C VAL A 32 0.67 -9.82 1.23
N LEU A 33 1.86 -10.18 1.67
CA LEU A 33 2.69 -9.37 2.55
C LEU A 33 3.75 -8.64 1.72
N TYR A 34 3.98 -7.38 2.01
CA TYR A 34 4.96 -6.54 1.33
C TYR A 34 5.72 -5.69 2.34
N ARG A 35 6.89 -5.16 1.93
CA ARG A 35 7.74 -4.34 2.81
C ARG A 35 7.33 -2.87 2.79
N THR A 36 6.97 -2.32 1.64
CA THR A 36 6.71 -0.89 1.43
C THR A 36 5.34 -0.63 0.83
N HIS A 37 4.74 0.51 1.13
CA HIS A 37 3.47 0.93 0.53
C HIS A 37 3.55 1.16 -0.98
N HIS A 38 4.76 1.35 -1.52
CA HIS A 38 4.97 1.40 -2.97
C HIS A 38 4.58 0.07 -3.63
N GLN A 39 5.02 -1.03 -3.05
CA GLN A 39 4.67 -2.38 -3.53
C GLN A 39 3.16 -2.64 -3.45
N ALA A 40 2.47 -2.13 -2.41
CA ALA A 40 1.03 -2.24 -2.27
C ALA A 40 0.27 -1.73 -3.50
N ARG A 41 0.68 -0.58 -4.05
CA ARG A 41 0.00 0.04 -5.20
C ARG A 41 0.15 -0.74 -6.49
N ILE A 42 1.32 -1.34 -6.68
CA ILE A 42 1.54 -2.23 -7.84
C ILE A 42 0.57 -3.41 -7.73
N LEU A 43 0.46 -4.00 -6.53
CA LEU A 43 -0.48 -5.10 -6.26
C LEU A 43 -1.93 -4.66 -6.44
N GLU A 44 -2.34 -3.54 -5.86
CA GLU A 44 -3.70 -3.00 -6.00
C GLU A 44 -4.09 -2.80 -7.47
N LYS A 45 -3.19 -2.18 -8.26
CA LYS A 45 -3.42 -1.98 -9.69
C LYS A 45 -3.59 -3.30 -10.43
N CYS A 46 -2.73 -4.28 -10.13
CA CYS A 46 -2.83 -5.61 -10.73
C CYS A 46 -4.13 -6.31 -10.32
N PHE A 47 -4.50 -6.26 -9.04
CA PHE A 47 -5.72 -6.91 -8.54
C PHE A 47 -6.98 -6.27 -9.11
N GLN A 48 -6.99 -4.93 -9.25
CA GLN A 48 -8.09 -4.22 -9.93
C GLN A 48 -8.21 -4.62 -11.39
N GLN A 49 -7.10 -4.73 -12.12
CA GLN A 49 -7.11 -5.14 -13.53
C GLN A 49 -7.59 -6.59 -13.73
N GLU A 50 -7.22 -7.47 -12.81
CA GLU A 50 -7.58 -8.89 -12.86
C GLU A 50 -8.92 -9.19 -12.15
N GLY A 51 -9.60 -8.19 -11.61
CA GLY A 51 -10.88 -8.36 -10.91
C GLY A 51 -10.80 -9.17 -9.61
N ILE A 52 -9.61 -9.25 -8.99
CA ILE A 52 -9.40 -9.98 -7.73
C ILE A 52 -9.84 -9.10 -6.57
N PRO A 53 -10.79 -9.55 -5.72
CA PRO A 53 -11.21 -8.80 -4.55
C PRO A 53 -10.09 -8.75 -3.51
N TYR A 54 -9.81 -7.58 -2.95
CA TYR A 54 -8.78 -7.40 -1.93
C TYR A 54 -9.15 -6.35 -0.90
N ILE A 55 -8.52 -6.45 0.29
CA ILE A 55 -8.60 -5.49 1.39
C ILE A 55 -7.17 -5.11 1.77
N VAL A 56 -6.87 -3.83 1.85
CA VAL A 56 -5.57 -3.34 2.33
C VAL A 56 -5.66 -3.12 3.82
N SER A 57 -5.01 -4.01 4.59
CA SER A 57 -4.93 -3.90 6.05
C SER A 57 -3.78 -2.99 6.48
N GLY A 58 -3.97 -2.27 7.60
CA GLY A 58 -2.94 -1.41 8.17
C GLY A 58 -2.93 0.02 7.65
N ARG A 59 -3.80 0.38 6.71
CA ARG A 59 -4.04 1.80 6.39
C ARG A 59 -4.74 2.53 7.53
N GLY A 60 -5.64 1.85 8.24
CA GLY A 60 -6.36 2.42 9.37
C GLY A 60 -5.46 2.71 10.56
N GLU A 61 -4.63 1.76 10.98
CA GLU A 61 -3.84 1.91 12.22
C GLU A 61 -2.89 3.11 12.25
N PHE A 62 -2.19 3.42 11.14
CA PHE A 62 -1.31 4.59 11.15
C PHE A 62 -2.08 5.90 10.98
N LEU A 63 -3.25 5.87 10.30
CA LEU A 63 -4.15 7.02 10.19
C LEU A 63 -4.83 7.35 11.51
N GLU A 64 -4.92 6.41 12.44
CA GLU A 64 -5.42 6.62 13.81
C GLU A 64 -4.38 7.30 14.72
N ASP A 65 -3.12 7.38 14.30
CA ASP A 65 -2.08 8.03 15.06
C ASP A 65 -2.36 9.54 15.22
N PRO A 66 -2.32 10.10 16.43
CA PRO A 66 -2.63 11.50 16.67
C PRO A 66 -1.79 12.48 15.83
N LEU A 67 -0.48 12.23 15.64
CA LEU A 67 0.38 13.09 14.83
C LEU A 67 0.01 13.04 13.35
N VAL A 68 -0.36 11.86 12.85
CA VAL A 68 -0.82 11.68 11.46
C VAL A 68 -2.16 12.37 11.26
N GLN A 69 -3.12 12.13 12.14
CA GLN A 69 -4.44 12.78 12.08
C GLN A 69 -4.33 14.30 12.21
N GLY A 70 -3.54 14.77 13.17
CA GLY A 70 -3.29 16.21 13.35
C GLY A 70 -2.66 16.85 12.12
N SER A 71 -1.71 16.15 11.46
CA SER A 71 -1.11 16.62 10.21
C SER A 71 -2.13 16.70 9.07
N ILE A 72 -2.97 15.66 8.92
CA ILE A 72 -4.06 15.65 7.93
C ILE A 72 -5.03 16.81 8.22
N SER A 73 -5.45 16.99 9.47
CA SER A 73 -6.33 18.09 9.88
C SER A 73 -5.71 19.46 9.63
N PHE A 74 -4.40 19.61 9.87
CA PHE A 74 -3.70 20.85 9.52
C PHE A 74 -3.75 21.13 8.02
N PHE A 75 -3.48 20.14 7.17
CA PHE A 75 -3.54 20.31 5.71
C PHE A 75 -4.98 20.57 5.23
N CYS A 76 -5.98 19.93 5.84
CA CYS A 76 -7.38 20.23 5.57
C CYS A 76 -7.75 21.67 5.95
N SER A 77 -7.19 22.21 7.04
CA SER A 77 -7.41 23.60 7.42
C SER A 77 -6.79 24.61 6.45
N LEU A 78 -5.76 24.24 5.69
CA LEU A 78 -5.24 25.06 4.60
C LEU A 78 -6.15 25.03 3.37
N ALA A 79 -6.80 23.88 3.13
CA ALA A 79 -7.71 23.69 2.00
C ALA A 79 -9.08 24.30 2.24
N GLU A 80 -9.57 24.24 3.49
CA GLU A 80 -10.87 24.71 3.95
C GLU A 80 -10.72 25.64 5.17
N PRO A 81 -10.24 26.89 4.97
CA PRO A 81 -9.94 27.80 6.07
C PRO A 81 -11.14 28.18 6.93
N ASP A 82 -12.34 28.10 6.36
CA ASP A 82 -13.61 28.47 7.02
C ASP A 82 -14.17 27.33 7.89
N ASN A 83 -13.57 26.15 7.85
CA ASN A 83 -13.99 25.01 8.67
C ASN A 83 -13.22 24.99 10.00
N PRO A 84 -13.85 25.38 11.13
CA PRO A 84 -13.16 25.47 12.41
C PRO A 84 -12.76 24.10 12.98
N TYR A 85 -13.41 23.02 12.53
CA TYR A 85 -13.13 21.66 13.01
C TYR A 85 -11.68 21.26 12.76
N TYR A 86 -11.18 21.47 11.54
CA TYR A 86 -9.82 21.07 11.18
C TYR A 86 -8.75 21.81 11.96
N LYS A 87 -8.96 23.11 12.17
CA LYS A 87 -8.06 23.92 13.00
C LYS A 87 -7.99 23.39 14.43
N LYS A 88 -9.14 23.20 15.05
CA LYS A 88 -9.26 22.71 16.43
C LYS A 88 -8.63 21.31 16.58
N ASP A 89 -8.92 20.41 15.67
CA ASP A 89 -8.40 19.04 15.68
C ASP A 89 -6.87 19.01 15.52
N ALA A 90 -6.32 19.82 14.61
CA ALA A 90 -4.88 19.96 14.42
C ALA A 90 -4.18 20.50 15.68
N LEU A 91 -4.70 21.56 16.28
CA LEU A 91 -4.15 22.15 17.52
C LEU A 91 -4.09 21.14 18.64
N LYS A 92 -5.19 20.39 18.85
CA LYS A 92 -5.28 19.41 19.91
C LYS A 92 -4.32 18.23 19.69
N LYS A 93 -4.26 17.71 18.47
CA LYS A 93 -3.48 16.48 18.18
C LYS A 93 -1.98 16.72 17.98
N LEU A 94 -1.59 17.89 17.48
CA LEU A 94 -0.17 18.18 17.23
C LEU A 94 0.52 18.82 18.42
N TRP A 95 -0.18 19.68 19.17
CA TRP A 95 0.44 20.51 20.20
C TRP A 95 -0.28 20.48 21.56
N ASP A 96 -1.37 19.74 21.68
CA ASP A 96 -2.24 19.66 22.87
C ASP A 96 -2.76 21.04 23.33
N LEU A 97 -3.02 21.96 22.36
CA LEU A 97 -3.48 23.32 22.60
C LEU A 97 -5.01 23.42 22.45
N GLU A 98 -5.60 24.28 23.29
CA GLU A 98 -7.01 24.67 23.18
C GLU A 98 -7.16 25.94 22.31
N GLU A 99 -8.36 26.13 21.74
CA GLU A 99 -8.62 27.22 20.79
C GLU A 99 -8.39 28.63 21.36
N ASN A 100 -8.47 28.79 22.67
CA ASN A 100 -8.28 30.06 23.38
C ASN A 100 -6.80 30.45 23.59
N GLU A 101 -5.87 29.56 23.34
CA GLU A 101 -4.42 29.73 23.54
C GLU A 101 -3.67 30.16 22.27
N ILE A 102 -4.40 30.53 21.22
CA ILE A 102 -3.91 30.64 19.82
C ILE A 102 -3.13 31.92 19.54
N SER A 103 -3.19 32.95 20.39
CA SER A 103 -2.52 34.21 20.11
C SER A 103 -0.99 34.09 20.08
N GLY A 104 -0.41 34.05 18.87
CA GLY A 104 1.03 33.87 18.65
C GLY A 104 1.49 32.41 18.57
N SER A 105 0.57 31.50 18.28
CA SER A 105 0.83 30.07 18.27
C SER A 105 1.65 29.62 17.07
N ILE A 106 2.42 28.56 17.27
CA ILE A 106 3.14 27.80 16.22
C ILE A 106 2.22 27.44 15.03
N TYR A 107 0.93 27.25 15.27
CA TYR A 107 -0.06 26.98 14.23
C TYR A 107 -0.16 28.13 13.21
N GLU A 108 -0.26 29.39 13.65
CA GLU A 108 -0.39 30.54 12.74
C GLU A 108 0.90 30.78 11.93
N GLU A 109 2.07 30.53 12.54
CA GLU A 109 3.35 30.58 11.84
C GLU A 109 3.44 29.52 10.75
N LEU A 110 3.10 28.27 11.08
CA LEU A 110 3.09 27.18 10.12
C LEU A 110 2.02 27.38 9.05
N LYS A 111 0.82 27.88 9.41
CA LYS A 111 -0.22 28.21 8.45
C LYS A 111 0.27 29.22 7.44
N ALA A 112 0.87 30.34 7.88
CA ALA A 112 1.44 31.35 6.98
C ALA A 112 2.54 30.76 6.08
N LYS A 113 3.41 29.86 6.61
CA LYS A 113 4.47 29.20 5.88
C LYS A 113 3.94 28.25 4.80
N TYR A 114 2.83 27.54 5.05
CA TYR A 114 2.33 26.46 4.19
C TYR A 114 1.15 26.89 3.31
N GLN A 115 0.48 28.00 3.59
CA GLN A 115 -0.76 28.44 2.91
C GLN A 115 -0.65 28.54 1.39
N ASP A 116 0.50 28.96 0.84
CA ASP A 116 0.72 29.03 -0.61
C ASP A 116 1.43 27.80 -1.17
N ARG A 117 2.15 27.07 -0.33
CA ARG A 117 3.01 25.95 -0.72
C ARG A 117 2.21 24.71 -1.05
N TRP A 118 1.13 24.41 -0.32
CA TRP A 118 0.32 23.21 -0.52
C TRP A 118 -0.28 23.08 -1.92
N LYS A 119 -0.46 24.20 -2.64
CA LYS A 119 -0.97 24.25 -4.02
C LYS A 119 0.13 24.13 -5.07
N ARG A 120 1.38 24.44 -4.73
CA ARG A 120 2.48 24.60 -5.71
C ARG A 120 3.58 23.57 -5.57
N GLU A 121 3.79 23.04 -4.38
CA GLU A 121 4.86 22.09 -4.14
C GLU A 121 4.44 20.66 -4.45
N LYS A 122 5.43 19.87 -4.89
CA LYS A 122 5.24 18.42 -5.01
C LYS A 122 5.01 17.80 -3.63
N PRO A 123 4.08 16.84 -3.49
CA PRO A 123 3.73 16.26 -2.21
C PRO A 123 4.91 15.76 -1.38
N LYS A 124 5.90 15.09 -1.99
CA LYS A 124 7.11 14.64 -1.29
C LYS A 124 7.84 15.76 -0.59
N LYS A 125 8.16 16.84 -1.33
CA LYS A 125 8.89 17.98 -0.78
C LYS A 125 8.10 18.70 0.31
N PHE A 126 6.80 18.84 0.10
CA PHE A 126 5.88 19.42 1.06
C PHE A 126 5.88 18.63 2.38
N MET A 127 5.70 17.31 2.30
CA MET A 127 5.66 16.42 3.46
C MET A 127 7.00 16.36 4.20
N GLN A 128 8.12 16.32 3.48
CA GLN A 128 9.46 16.34 4.10
C GLN A 128 9.70 17.65 4.88
N SER A 129 9.29 18.79 4.31
CA SER A 129 9.38 20.07 5.01
C SER A 129 8.49 20.09 6.25
N TRP A 130 7.28 19.52 6.17
CA TRP A 130 6.35 19.40 7.28
C TRP A 130 6.92 18.57 8.44
N ILE A 131 7.43 17.38 8.14
CA ILE A 131 8.05 16.48 9.14
C ILE A 131 9.20 17.16 9.85
N LYS A 132 10.03 17.90 9.10
CA LYS A 132 11.14 18.67 9.66
C LYS A 132 10.66 19.80 10.58
N ASP A 133 9.62 20.53 10.17
CA ASP A 133 9.09 21.66 10.97
C ASP A 133 8.37 21.17 12.25
N LEU A 134 7.90 19.93 12.26
CA LEU A 134 7.40 19.26 13.46
C LEU A 134 8.51 18.64 14.32
N GLU A 135 9.79 18.69 13.88
CA GLU A 135 10.92 18.03 14.56
C GLU A 135 10.71 16.50 14.72
N GLN A 136 10.08 15.88 13.71
CA GLN A 136 9.66 14.47 13.72
C GLN A 136 10.32 13.63 12.62
N GLU A 137 11.57 13.95 12.22
CA GLU A 137 12.26 13.28 11.11
C GLU A 137 12.45 11.78 11.33
N GLY A 138 12.52 11.34 12.58
CA GLY A 138 12.61 9.91 12.94
C GLY A 138 11.28 9.17 13.07
N ASN A 139 10.14 9.85 12.86
CA ASN A 139 8.84 9.22 13.09
C ASN A 139 8.40 8.36 11.89
N PRO A 140 8.34 7.03 12.04
CA PRO A 140 8.03 6.13 10.93
C PRO A 140 6.61 6.31 10.37
N LYS A 141 5.65 6.76 11.20
CA LYS A 141 4.26 6.95 10.78
C LYS A 141 4.11 8.19 9.89
N LEU A 142 4.77 9.30 10.25
CA LEU A 142 4.81 10.49 9.41
C LEU A 142 5.62 10.25 8.13
N GLN A 143 6.67 9.43 8.19
CA GLN A 143 7.41 9.03 7.00
C GLN A 143 6.54 8.20 6.06
N ASN A 144 5.74 7.27 6.59
CA ASN A 144 4.77 6.51 5.80
C ASN A 144 3.73 7.44 5.15
N LEU A 145 3.26 8.46 5.86
CA LEU A 145 2.34 9.47 5.30
C LEU A 145 3.00 10.22 4.13
N ALA A 146 4.27 10.61 4.28
CA ALA A 146 5.03 11.26 3.23
C ALA A 146 5.25 10.36 2.00
N ASP A 147 5.60 9.09 2.23
CA ASP A 147 5.79 8.10 1.17
C ASP A 147 4.48 7.83 0.40
N MET A 148 3.33 7.88 1.08
CA MET A 148 2.02 7.80 0.43
C MET A 148 1.72 9.04 -0.43
N ALA A 149 2.05 10.22 0.05
CA ALA A 149 1.75 11.46 -0.65
C ALA A 149 2.49 11.60 -2.00
N VAL A 150 3.68 10.97 -2.15
CA VAL A 150 4.51 11.04 -3.36
C VAL A 150 3.76 10.68 -4.64
N PHE A 151 2.75 9.85 -4.53
CA PHE A 151 2.06 9.27 -5.69
C PHE A 151 0.88 10.09 -6.18
N TYR A 152 0.55 11.15 -5.48
CA TYR A 152 -0.52 12.06 -5.89
C TYR A 152 0.05 13.27 -6.61
N PRO A 153 -0.69 13.86 -7.55
CA PRO A 153 -0.21 15.01 -8.30
C PRO A 153 0.01 16.23 -7.39
N ASP A 154 -0.80 16.37 -6.36
CA ASP A 154 -0.76 17.45 -5.38
C ASP A 154 -1.30 16.99 -4.02
N ILE A 155 -1.17 17.84 -3.01
CA ILE A 155 -1.61 17.54 -1.64
C ILE A 155 -3.14 17.42 -1.55
N ARG A 156 -3.90 18.14 -2.37
CA ARG A 156 -5.36 18.04 -2.36
C ARG A 156 -5.83 16.65 -2.80
N ALA A 157 -5.33 16.18 -3.93
CA ALA A 157 -5.65 14.83 -4.41
C ALA A 157 -5.23 13.74 -3.41
N PHE A 158 -4.14 13.99 -2.67
CA PHE A 158 -3.73 13.11 -1.57
C PHE A 158 -4.73 13.15 -0.41
N LEU A 159 -5.14 14.34 0.05
CA LEU A 159 -6.11 14.50 1.13
C LEU A 159 -7.46 13.88 0.78
N ASP A 160 -7.96 14.16 -0.43
CA ASP A 160 -9.22 13.58 -0.91
C ASP A 160 -9.16 12.05 -0.88
N ALA A 161 -8.04 11.46 -1.29
CA ALA A 161 -7.86 10.01 -1.26
C ALA A 161 -7.76 9.43 0.14
N VAL A 162 -7.16 10.16 1.09
CA VAL A 162 -7.03 9.72 2.49
C VAL A 162 -8.36 9.85 3.22
N LEU A 163 -9.06 10.98 3.05
CA LEU A 163 -10.36 11.24 3.71
C LEU A 163 -11.48 10.34 3.17
N LEU A 164 -11.46 10.06 1.86
CA LEU A 164 -12.43 9.15 1.23
C LEU A 164 -12.06 7.68 1.42
N GLY A 165 -10.82 7.40 1.82
CA GLY A 165 -10.27 6.05 1.95
C GLY A 165 -10.96 5.22 3.02
N GLU A 166 -11.41 5.82 4.13
CA GLU A 166 -12.16 5.09 5.16
C GLU A 166 -13.49 4.53 4.65
N GLU A 167 -14.15 5.21 3.70
CA GLU A 167 -15.32 4.65 3.00
C GLU A 167 -14.94 3.85 1.75
N GLY A 168 -13.77 4.11 1.16
CA GLY A 168 -13.34 3.59 -0.13
C GLY A 168 -12.73 2.19 -0.08
N ASP A 169 -12.11 1.80 1.03
CA ASP A 169 -11.48 0.48 1.16
C ASP A 169 -12.51 -0.66 1.15
N LEU A 170 -13.77 -0.36 1.50
CA LEU A 170 -14.90 -1.29 1.38
C LEU A 170 -15.63 -1.20 0.03
N LYS A 171 -15.42 -0.16 -0.77
CA LYS A 171 -16.18 0.12 -2.01
C LYS A 171 -15.44 -0.14 -3.32
N ARG A 172 -14.12 -0.41 -3.32
CA ARG A 172 -13.31 -0.45 -4.54
C ARG A 172 -13.37 -1.72 -5.37
N CYS A 173 -14.16 -2.69 -4.97
CA CYS A 173 -14.45 -3.85 -5.82
C CYS A 173 -15.83 -3.72 -6.46
N GLY A 174 -15.96 -2.87 -7.49
CA GLY A 174 -17.13 -2.89 -8.39
C GLY A 174 -18.49 -2.64 -7.75
N GLY A 175 -18.58 -1.80 -6.70
CA GLY A 175 -19.86 -1.38 -6.13
C GLY A 175 -20.65 -2.45 -5.36
N ARG A 176 -20.05 -3.60 -5.06
CA ARG A 176 -20.63 -4.61 -4.17
C ARG A 176 -19.97 -4.53 -2.81
N SER A 177 -20.76 -4.40 -1.76
CA SER A 177 -20.32 -4.60 -0.38
C SER A 177 -19.79 -6.03 -0.25
N ILE A 178 -18.44 -6.17 -0.27
CA ILE A 178 -17.81 -7.47 -0.11
C ILE A 178 -17.62 -7.69 1.39
N SER A 179 -18.65 -8.20 2.03
CA SER A 179 -18.50 -8.80 3.33
C SER A 179 -17.90 -10.19 3.15
N GLY A 180 -16.59 -10.31 3.26
CA GLY A 180 -16.03 -11.56 3.72
C GLY A 180 -15.10 -12.36 2.82
N ASP A 181 -15.04 -12.18 1.50
CA ASP A 181 -14.18 -13.02 0.66
C ASP A 181 -13.24 -12.17 -0.22
N ALA A 182 -12.11 -11.75 0.36
CA ALA A 182 -11.12 -10.90 -0.29
C ALA A 182 -9.71 -11.25 0.18
N VAL A 183 -8.71 -11.06 -0.70
CA VAL A 183 -7.30 -11.21 -0.38
C VAL A 183 -6.85 -10.11 0.57
N SER A 184 -6.14 -10.45 1.64
CA SER A 184 -5.57 -9.48 2.56
C SER A 184 -4.23 -8.96 2.05
N LEU A 185 -4.14 -7.67 1.76
CA LEU A 185 -2.89 -6.98 1.42
C LEU A 185 -2.40 -6.22 2.66
N MET A 186 -1.17 -6.48 3.13
CA MET A 186 -0.65 -5.81 4.32
C MET A 186 0.88 -5.76 4.34
N THR A 187 1.42 -4.84 5.14
CA THR A 187 2.86 -4.81 5.36
C THR A 187 3.30 -5.99 6.24
N LEU A 188 4.59 -6.35 6.15
CA LEU A 188 5.19 -7.33 7.05
C LEU A 188 4.99 -6.95 8.54
N HIS A 189 5.04 -5.66 8.87
CA HIS A 189 4.82 -5.18 10.24
C HIS A 189 3.37 -5.41 10.70
N THR A 190 2.40 -5.06 9.87
CA THR A 190 0.97 -5.20 10.17
C THR A 190 0.55 -6.66 10.29
N SER A 191 1.30 -7.59 9.68
CA SER A 191 0.99 -9.02 9.73
C SER A 191 1.30 -9.68 11.08
N LYS A 192 1.99 -8.97 11.98
CA LYS A 192 2.36 -9.51 13.30
C LYS A 192 1.11 -9.91 14.10
N GLY A 193 1.07 -11.16 14.54
CA GLY A 193 -0.07 -11.72 15.31
C GLY A 193 -1.19 -12.30 14.46
N LEU A 194 -1.18 -12.09 13.14
CA LEU A 194 -2.14 -12.69 12.21
C LEU A 194 -1.54 -13.98 11.61
N GLU A 195 -2.40 -14.86 11.11
CA GLU A 195 -1.99 -16.09 10.42
C GLU A 195 -2.99 -16.43 9.33
N PHE A 196 -2.46 -16.94 8.20
CA PHE A 196 -3.26 -17.26 7.02
C PHE A 196 -2.89 -18.63 6.45
N PRO A 197 -3.84 -19.38 5.90
CA PRO A 197 -3.54 -20.64 5.21
C PRO A 197 -2.49 -20.47 4.12
N VAL A 198 -2.58 -19.41 3.32
CA VAL A 198 -1.67 -19.12 2.20
C VAL A 198 -1.10 -17.70 2.35
N VAL A 199 0.22 -17.59 2.30
CA VAL A 199 0.92 -16.30 2.35
C VAL A 199 1.81 -16.12 1.13
N PHE A 200 1.67 -14.98 0.48
CA PHE A 200 2.60 -14.49 -0.53
C PHE A 200 3.43 -13.37 0.09
N MET A 201 4.75 -13.51 0.11
CA MET A 201 5.66 -12.41 0.41
C MET A 201 6.14 -11.81 -0.92
N PHE A 202 5.69 -10.60 -1.21
CA PHE A 202 5.89 -9.94 -2.50
C PHE A 202 7.12 -9.05 -2.51
N GLY A 203 7.91 -9.13 -3.60
CA GLY A 203 9.06 -8.27 -3.82
C GLY A 203 10.22 -8.57 -2.86
N MET A 204 10.55 -9.86 -2.70
CA MET A 204 11.70 -10.29 -1.91
C MET A 204 12.99 -10.07 -2.70
N GLU A 205 13.34 -8.79 -2.89
CA GLU A 205 14.39 -8.32 -3.78
C GLU A 205 15.46 -7.56 -3.01
N LYS A 206 16.67 -7.55 -3.55
CA LYS A 206 17.78 -6.74 -3.02
C LYS A 206 17.41 -5.25 -3.02
N GLY A 207 17.69 -4.58 -1.91
CA GLY A 207 17.33 -3.18 -1.68
C GLY A 207 15.91 -2.96 -1.18
N GLU A 208 14.98 -3.91 -1.42
CA GLU A 208 13.61 -3.86 -0.88
C GLU A 208 13.52 -4.62 0.45
N ILE A 209 14.20 -5.78 0.56
CA ILE A 209 14.35 -6.52 1.81
C ILE A 209 15.71 -7.25 1.85
N PRO A 210 16.65 -6.87 2.73
CA PRO A 210 16.58 -5.73 3.66
C PRO A 210 16.38 -4.41 2.93
N LEU A 211 15.63 -3.49 3.55
CA LEU A 211 15.36 -2.19 2.97
C LEU A 211 16.62 -1.33 3.01
N GLU A 212 17.19 -1.02 1.86
CA GLU A 212 18.37 -0.16 1.74
C GLU A 212 17.93 1.28 1.45
N ARG A 213 18.33 2.23 2.30
CA ARG A 213 18.13 3.67 2.10
C ARG A 213 19.48 4.37 2.21
N GLU A 214 19.78 5.26 1.28
CA GLU A 214 21.07 5.97 1.23
C GLU A 214 21.36 6.76 2.52
N GLU A 215 20.33 7.35 3.15
CA GLU A 215 20.48 8.23 4.30
C GLU A 215 20.42 7.50 5.66
N ASN A 216 19.93 6.27 5.70
CA ASN A 216 19.77 5.52 6.93
C ASN A 216 19.85 4.01 6.65
N PRO A 217 21.02 3.38 6.82
CA PRO A 217 21.16 1.95 6.58
C PRO A 217 20.26 1.19 7.55
N ALA A 218 19.47 0.27 7.00
CA ALA A 218 18.59 -0.57 7.79
C ALA A 218 19.40 -1.46 8.76
N ASP A 219 18.88 -1.66 9.95
CA ASP A 219 19.37 -2.72 10.82
C ASP A 219 19.03 -4.08 10.19
N ILE A 220 20.05 -4.72 9.62
CA ILE A 220 19.90 -6.02 8.95
C ILE A 220 19.30 -7.08 9.88
N GLN A 221 19.57 -7.01 11.19
CA GLN A 221 19.02 -7.96 12.14
C GLN A 221 17.52 -7.75 12.34
N GLU A 222 17.09 -6.49 12.38
CA GLU A 222 15.66 -6.15 12.46
C GLU A 222 14.92 -6.54 11.17
N GLU A 223 15.49 -6.27 10.00
CA GLU A 223 14.93 -6.68 8.72
C GLU A 223 14.84 -8.22 8.60
N ARG A 224 15.84 -8.96 9.12
CA ARG A 224 15.81 -10.42 9.17
C ARG A 224 14.71 -10.93 10.11
N ARG A 225 14.52 -10.30 11.27
CA ARG A 225 13.41 -10.63 12.17
C ARG A 225 12.06 -10.38 11.51
N LEU A 226 11.93 -9.27 10.78
CA LEU A 226 10.72 -8.92 10.06
C LEU A 226 10.43 -9.91 8.93
N PHE A 227 11.45 -10.32 8.19
CA PHE A 227 11.34 -11.35 7.16
C PHE A 227 10.87 -12.69 7.79
N TYR A 228 11.48 -13.08 8.90
CA TYR A 228 11.07 -14.29 9.64
C TYR A 228 9.62 -14.20 10.13
N VAL A 229 9.21 -13.04 10.68
CA VAL A 229 7.81 -12.81 11.07
C VAL A 229 6.87 -13.03 9.88
N GLY A 230 7.19 -12.49 8.71
CA GLY A 230 6.40 -12.70 7.50
C GLY A 230 6.27 -14.17 7.12
N MET A 231 7.37 -14.93 7.13
CA MET A 231 7.34 -16.37 6.83
C MET A 231 6.45 -17.14 7.80
N THR A 232 6.51 -16.81 9.08
CA THR A 232 5.71 -17.49 10.13
C THR A 232 4.23 -17.17 10.09
N ARG A 233 3.77 -16.28 9.20
CA ARG A 233 2.34 -16.01 9.00
C ARG A 233 1.63 -17.09 8.19
N ALA A 234 2.38 -17.90 7.44
CA ALA A 234 1.85 -19.01 6.67
C ALA A 234 1.57 -20.22 7.55
N ARG A 235 0.34 -20.73 7.50
CA ARG A 235 -0.03 -21.99 8.16
C ARG A 235 0.23 -23.21 7.29
N GLU A 236 0.02 -23.08 5.98
CA GLU A 236 0.07 -24.22 5.06
C GLU A 236 1.02 -23.96 3.89
N GLU A 237 0.90 -22.82 3.22
CA GLU A 237 1.69 -22.52 2.03
C GLU A 237 2.31 -21.14 2.10
N LEU A 238 3.62 -21.07 1.77
CA LEU A 238 4.37 -19.84 1.70
C LEU A 238 4.96 -19.67 0.29
N PHE A 239 4.69 -18.51 -0.33
CA PHE A 239 5.27 -18.12 -1.61
C PHE A 239 6.14 -16.88 -1.44
N LEU A 240 7.41 -16.99 -1.82
CA LEU A 240 8.36 -15.89 -1.83
C LEU A 240 8.57 -15.47 -3.29
N THR A 241 8.24 -14.23 -3.64
CA THR A 241 8.29 -13.77 -5.03
C THR A 241 9.33 -12.67 -5.21
N CYS A 242 10.09 -12.76 -6.30
CA CYS A 242 11.01 -11.71 -6.75
C CYS A 242 10.96 -11.61 -8.28
N ALA A 243 11.12 -10.40 -8.82
CA ALA A 243 11.12 -10.13 -10.25
C ALA A 243 12.51 -9.72 -10.76
N GLN A 244 13.38 -9.27 -9.87
CA GLN A 244 14.73 -8.80 -10.16
C GLN A 244 15.79 -9.61 -9.41
N GLU A 245 16.82 -8.97 -8.87
CA GLU A 245 17.85 -9.61 -8.07
C GLU A 245 17.27 -10.07 -6.73
N PRO A 246 17.35 -11.38 -6.39
CA PRO A 246 16.77 -11.88 -5.16
C PRO A 246 17.39 -11.25 -3.91
N SER A 247 16.60 -11.14 -2.85
CA SER A 247 17.08 -10.78 -1.51
C SER A 247 18.09 -11.79 -1.00
N SER A 248 19.15 -11.32 -0.31
CA SER A 248 20.12 -12.17 0.36
C SER A 248 19.50 -13.09 1.42
N PHE A 249 18.34 -12.71 1.98
CA PHE A 249 17.63 -13.55 2.94
C PHE A 249 17.05 -14.81 2.32
N LEU A 250 16.81 -14.84 1.01
CA LEU A 250 16.38 -16.04 0.31
C LEU A 250 17.48 -17.11 0.25
N ASP A 251 18.72 -16.70 0.24
CA ASP A 251 19.88 -17.64 0.24
C ASP A 251 20.16 -18.21 1.64
N GLU A 252 19.61 -17.61 2.70
CA GLU A 252 19.67 -18.14 4.06
C GLU A 252 18.69 -19.32 4.26
N ILE A 253 17.73 -19.52 3.34
CA ILE A 253 16.78 -20.65 3.42
C ILE A 253 17.37 -21.88 2.75
N PRO A 254 17.50 -23.02 3.46
CA PRO A 254 18.07 -24.22 2.86
C PRO A 254 17.25 -24.71 1.65
N GLU A 255 17.93 -25.06 0.57
CA GLU A 255 17.28 -25.51 -0.68
C GLU A 255 16.40 -26.74 -0.49
N THR A 256 16.70 -27.57 0.50
CA THR A 256 15.90 -28.76 0.83
C THR A 256 14.45 -28.44 1.23
N TYR A 257 14.18 -27.19 1.64
CA TYR A 257 12.85 -26.74 2.05
C TYR A 257 12.19 -25.82 1.01
N THR A 258 12.82 -25.60 -0.14
CA THR A 258 12.34 -24.69 -1.15
C THR A 258 12.15 -25.35 -2.51
N GLN A 259 11.14 -24.89 -3.26
CA GLN A 259 10.99 -25.21 -4.67
C GLN A 259 11.10 -23.91 -5.47
N ARG A 260 12.17 -23.75 -6.25
CA ARG A 260 12.33 -22.58 -7.12
C ARG A 260 11.59 -22.80 -8.44
N LYS A 261 10.66 -21.88 -8.76
CA LYS A 261 9.95 -21.88 -10.05
C LYS A 261 10.24 -20.56 -10.76
N THR A 262 10.76 -20.62 -11.98
CA THR A 262 10.93 -19.43 -12.83
C THR A 262 9.71 -19.26 -13.71
N VAL A 263 9.05 -18.11 -13.61
CA VAL A 263 7.94 -17.76 -14.50
C VAL A 263 8.53 -17.09 -15.73
N GLY A 264 8.38 -17.71 -16.91
CA GLY A 264 8.83 -17.13 -18.19
C GLY A 264 8.12 -15.81 -18.49
N LYS A 265 8.84 -14.87 -19.15
CA LYS A 265 8.22 -13.64 -19.67
C LYS A 265 7.08 -14.01 -20.61
N GLN A 266 5.86 -13.64 -20.28
CA GLN A 266 4.74 -13.76 -21.23
C GLN A 266 5.07 -12.92 -22.48
N LYS A 267 4.93 -13.50 -23.67
CA LYS A 267 4.84 -12.73 -24.91
C LYS A 267 3.67 -11.76 -24.71
N LYS A 268 3.91 -10.46 -24.99
CA LYS A 268 2.85 -9.45 -25.01
C LYS A 268 1.66 -10.03 -25.78
N ALA A 269 0.49 -9.99 -25.16
CA ALA A 269 -0.76 -10.34 -25.82
C ALA A 269 -0.81 -9.59 -27.15
N GLN A 270 -1.13 -10.31 -28.22
CA GLN A 270 -1.39 -9.70 -29.51
C GLN A 270 -2.47 -8.64 -29.29
N THR A 271 -2.16 -7.42 -29.67
CA THR A 271 -3.14 -6.34 -29.74
C THR A 271 -4.16 -6.79 -30.79
N TYR A 272 -5.34 -7.19 -30.36
CA TYR A 272 -6.45 -7.38 -31.26
C TYR A 272 -6.85 -5.99 -31.75
N GLU A 273 -6.66 -5.72 -33.04
CA GLU A 273 -7.27 -4.56 -33.68
C GLU A 273 -8.80 -4.77 -33.57
N GLN A 274 -9.44 -3.85 -32.87
CA GLN A 274 -10.88 -3.82 -32.76
C GLN A 274 -11.40 -3.34 -34.15
N LEU A 275 -11.74 -4.28 -35.01
CA LEU A 275 -12.41 -3.96 -36.28
C LEU A 275 -13.74 -3.31 -35.94
N SER A 276 -13.95 -2.09 -36.42
CA SER A 276 -15.23 -1.41 -36.33
C SER A 276 -16.24 -2.14 -37.20
N LEU A 277 -17.48 -2.24 -36.72
CA LEU A 277 -18.60 -2.82 -37.48
C LEU A 277 -18.83 -2.10 -38.81
N PHE A 278 -18.32 -0.90 -38.98
CA PHE A 278 -18.41 -0.07 -40.20
C PHE A 278 -17.38 -0.44 -41.28
N ASP A 279 -16.33 -1.18 -40.93
CA ASP A 279 -15.30 -1.63 -41.87
C ASP A 279 -15.73 -2.91 -42.62
N MET A 280 -16.89 -3.46 -42.33
CA MET A 280 -17.46 -4.66 -42.98
C MET A 280 -18.51 -4.36 -44.04
N ALA A 281 -18.61 -3.14 -44.55
CA ALA A 281 -19.52 -2.83 -45.66
C ALA A 281 -18.98 -3.43 -46.98
N PRO A 282 -19.71 -4.26 -47.68
CA PRO A 282 -19.26 -4.80 -48.97
C PRO A 282 -19.24 -3.68 -50.01
N GLU A 283 -18.08 -3.54 -50.65
CA GLU A 283 -18.00 -2.74 -51.88
C GLU A 283 -18.96 -3.30 -52.95
N LYS A 284 -19.73 -2.38 -53.55
CA LYS A 284 -20.61 -2.68 -54.65
C LYS A 284 -19.89 -2.69 -55.98
#